data_1a47d6b4c93a0fe6637b5cb868ad5bcc
#
_entry.id   1a47d6b4c93a0fe6637b5cb868ad5bcc
#
_cell.length_a   1.000
_cell.length_b   1.000
_cell.length_c   1.000
_cell.angle_alpha   90.00
_cell.angle_beta   90.00
_cell.angle_gamma   90.00
#
_symmetry.space_group_name_H-M   'P 1'
#
loop_
_entity.id
_entity.type
_entity.pdbx_description
1 polymer ?
#
loop_
_entity_poly.entity_id
_entity_poly.type
_entity_poly.pdbx_seq_one_letter_code
_entity_poly.pdbx_strand_id
1 'polypeptide(L)'
;MGVSRGALTFTRLFVQGKPPKDLRKRYLEAVRLRKFTPLAPEDEASQAIGWCVIERPFDLDFQPDRIFYDRFVQLGFRVDKWKIPGVLMRSQVADEEQRMLSRAGREKLTRAEKDDIKLRVIGRLRKKILPTSRAFDVLWDLDAGTVLLFTHSARTTEEFAALFETTFGLELQADSPYAAAGRAQLSPAMQKLFEKVEPLSFSAGRKAKSALEKPAKPEPTEVEPKARAKAAADEDEEVDEELAELIERIETTRFLGAELLLWIWLRQELFNEKVALGKLGETEAWIDRKLTLEHVLDKTERVSVRGAQPSGSPEAREAVRNMKLPVAARVVLRIEEQDFAFDFNAPRFLIGGGAVPALLKEEGDDAFLERTTLIERLTGLLDALFAAFLRERLAPSWAKAWQPALVAWMEGENVPASVLKELAAATRAARRSA
;
A
#
# COMPACT_ATOMS: atom_id res chain seq x y z
N MET A 1 2.78 16.85 -3.66
CA MET A 1 1.78 15.87 -3.18
C MET A 1 1.99 15.79 -1.69
N GLY A 2 0.99 16.14 -0.90
CA GLY A 2 1.18 16.23 0.55
C GLY A 2 -0.14 16.33 1.31
N VAL A 3 -0.03 16.45 2.63
CA VAL A 3 -1.18 16.57 3.52
C VAL A 3 -2.00 17.80 3.19
N SER A 4 -1.35 18.97 3.02
CA SER A 4 -2.06 20.25 2.93
C SER A 4 -2.56 20.57 1.52
N ARG A 5 -1.96 20.02 0.45
CA ARG A 5 -2.33 20.38 -0.93
C ARG A 5 -1.99 19.32 -1.98
N GLY A 6 -2.66 19.44 -3.10
CA GLY A 6 -2.47 18.56 -4.26
C GLY A 6 -3.19 17.22 -4.14
N ALA A 7 -2.93 16.32 -5.08
CA ALA A 7 -3.53 15.00 -5.10
C ALA A 7 -2.98 14.12 -3.96
N LEU A 8 -3.86 13.31 -3.37
CA LEU A 8 -3.52 12.41 -2.27
C LEU A 8 -2.87 11.13 -2.82
N THR A 9 -1.67 10.84 -2.36
CA THR A 9 -0.98 9.59 -2.67
C THR A 9 -0.26 9.13 -1.42
N PHE A 10 -0.79 8.12 -0.75
CA PHE A 10 -0.26 7.67 0.53
C PHE A 10 -0.40 6.16 0.72
N THR A 11 0.44 5.63 1.58
CA THR A 11 0.31 4.32 2.22
C THR A 11 -0.30 4.53 3.60
N ARG A 12 -1.37 3.79 3.91
CA ARG A 12 -2.00 3.79 5.22
C ARG A 12 -1.36 2.70 6.08
N LEU A 13 -1.01 3.07 7.31
CA LEU A 13 -0.36 2.21 8.29
C LEU A 13 -1.12 2.29 9.61
N PHE A 14 -1.14 1.23 10.37
CA PHE A 14 -1.82 1.15 11.66
C PHE A 14 -0.80 0.92 12.77
N VAL A 15 -0.89 1.75 13.81
CA VAL A 15 -0.02 1.65 14.98
C VAL A 15 -0.41 0.44 15.80
N GLN A 16 0.56 -0.41 16.08
CA GLN A 16 0.41 -1.51 17.03
C GLN A 16 0.86 -1.08 18.42
N GLY A 17 0.04 -1.35 19.42
CA GLY A 17 0.30 -0.92 20.80
C GLY A 17 -0.43 0.37 21.19
N LYS A 18 -0.16 0.86 22.40
CA LYS A 18 -0.80 2.06 22.95
C LYS A 18 0.22 3.17 23.19
N PRO A 19 -0.06 4.39 22.72
CA PRO A 19 0.78 5.55 23.06
C PRO A 19 0.83 5.79 24.58
N PRO A 20 1.96 6.32 25.11
CA PRO A 20 2.07 6.68 26.52
C PRO A 20 1.18 7.87 26.88
N LYS A 21 0.82 8.01 28.16
CA LYS A 21 -0.07 9.09 28.64
C LYS A 21 0.50 10.50 28.46
N ASP A 22 1.83 10.63 28.52
CA ASP A 22 2.58 11.89 28.38
C ASP A 22 3.18 12.07 26.97
N LEU A 23 2.48 11.53 25.97
CA LEU A 23 2.98 11.38 24.59
C LEU A 23 3.54 12.67 23.97
N ARG A 24 2.90 13.85 24.14
CA ARG A 24 3.33 15.08 23.45
C ARG A 24 4.74 15.49 23.82
N LYS A 25 5.07 15.52 25.13
CA LYS A 25 6.42 15.88 25.58
C LYS A 25 7.43 14.82 25.16
N ARG A 26 7.13 13.55 25.43
CA ARG A 26 8.03 12.42 25.12
C ARG A 26 8.30 12.28 23.64
N TYR A 27 7.26 12.41 22.80
CA TYR A 27 7.42 12.30 21.37
C TYR A 27 8.12 13.49 20.74
N LEU A 28 7.92 14.70 21.26
CA LEU A 28 8.68 15.86 20.82
C LEU A 28 10.19 15.68 21.08
N GLU A 29 10.56 15.21 22.26
CA GLU A 29 11.96 14.93 22.61
C GLU A 29 12.53 13.81 21.73
N ALA A 30 11.77 12.73 21.49
CA ALA A 30 12.19 11.64 20.62
C ALA A 30 12.40 12.06 19.16
N VAL A 31 11.49 12.89 18.62
CA VAL A 31 11.63 13.47 17.28
C VAL A 31 12.88 14.36 17.17
N ARG A 32 13.12 15.21 18.19
CA ARG A 32 14.32 16.06 18.24
C ARG A 32 15.62 15.25 18.29
N LEU A 33 15.62 14.14 19.01
CA LEU A 33 16.76 13.22 19.09
C LEU A 33 17.05 12.55 17.74
N ARG A 34 16.02 12.27 16.95
CA ARG A 34 16.12 11.59 15.65
C ARG A 34 15.86 12.54 14.47
N LYS A 35 16.14 13.82 14.67
CA LYS A 35 16.11 14.79 13.58
C LYS A 35 17.06 14.39 12.46
N PHE A 36 16.76 14.79 11.27
CA PHE A 36 17.60 14.53 10.11
C PHE A 36 19.01 15.10 10.31
N THR A 37 20.03 14.31 10.03
CA THR A 37 21.44 14.71 10.02
C THR A 37 21.97 14.62 8.59
N PRO A 38 22.47 15.74 8.02
CA PRO A 38 23.00 15.73 6.65
C PRO A 38 24.17 14.76 6.47
N LEU A 39 24.24 14.13 5.28
CA LEU A 39 25.39 13.31 4.88
C LEU A 39 26.63 14.19 4.64
N ALA A 40 27.75 13.83 5.27
CA ALA A 40 29.04 14.38 4.89
C ALA A 40 29.69 13.50 3.78
N PRO A 41 30.52 14.11 2.89
CA PRO A 41 31.21 13.34 1.83
C PRO A 41 32.12 12.25 2.37
N GLU A 42 32.61 12.41 3.58
CA GLU A 42 33.51 11.52 4.32
C GLU A 42 32.79 10.36 5.00
N ASP A 43 31.46 10.44 5.16
CA ASP A 43 30.70 9.39 5.82
C ASP A 43 30.75 8.08 5.01
N GLU A 44 30.83 6.95 5.68
CA GLU A 44 30.72 5.63 5.03
C GLU A 44 29.30 5.42 4.49
N ALA A 45 28.31 5.99 5.18
CA ALA A 45 26.91 5.85 4.81
C ALA A 45 26.61 6.41 3.41
N SER A 46 25.85 5.68 2.64
CA SER A 46 25.36 6.13 1.33
C SER A 46 24.00 6.83 1.41
N GLN A 47 23.37 6.83 2.58
CA GLN A 47 22.03 7.33 2.85
C GLN A 47 21.94 7.89 4.27
N ALA A 48 21.19 8.97 4.44
CA ALA A 48 20.73 9.47 5.74
C ALA A 48 19.21 9.54 5.79
N ILE A 49 18.65 9.24 6.94
CA ILE A 49 17.22 9.23 7.21
C ILE A 49 16.97 9.96 8.52
N GLY A 50 15.88 10.72 8.59
CA GLY A 50 15.51 11.41 9.83
C GLY A 50 14.25 12.25 9.69
N TRP A 51 13.81 12.80 10.81
CA TRP A 51 12.66 13.69 10.86
C TRP A 51 13.01 15.11 10.41
N CYS A 52 12.08 15.75 9.74
CA CYS A 52 12.08 17.18 9.41
C CYS A 52 10.68 17.77 9.64
N VAL A 53 10.57 19.08 9.54
CA VAL A 53 9.25 19.74 9.61
C VAL A 53 8.48 19.45 8.32
N ILE A 54 7.19 19.17 8.47
CA ILE A 54 6.29 18.94 7.33
C ILE A 54 6.35 20.13 6.35
N GLU A 55 6.32 19.88 5.05
CA GLU A 55 6.42 20.86 3.96
C GLU A 55 7.73 21.69 3.92
N ARG A 56 8.58 21.59 4.95
CA ARG A 56 9.87 22.30 5.06
C ARG A 56 11.01 21.33 5.34
N PRO A 57 11.42 20.53 4.35
CA PRO A 57 12.35 19.41 4.56
C PRO A 57 13.74 19.80 5.06
N PHE A 58 14.11 21.09 5.01
CA PHE A 58 15.37 21.61 5.52
C PHE A 58 15.22 22.32 6.88
N ASP A 59 13.98 22.49 7.36
CA ASP A 59 13.69 23.03 8.68
C ASP A 59 13.67 21.86 9.70
N LEU A 60 14.47 22.00 10.76
CA LEU A 60 14.63 21.03 11.84
C LEU A 60 14.23 21.63 13.21
N ASP A 61 13.54 22.77 13.19
CA ASP A 61 13.01 23.41 14.38
C ASP A 61 11.63 22.85 14.74
N PHE A 62 11.65 21.81 15.58
CA PHE A 62 10.46 21.14 16.05
C PHE A 62 9.84 21.86 17.24
N GLN A 63 8.85 22.69 16.97
CA GLN A 63 8.03 23.33 18.00
C GLN A 63 6.73 22.52 18.23
N PRO A 64 6.17 22.50 19.46
CA PRO A 64 4.97 21.74 19.77
C PRO A 64 3.77 22.07 18.86
N ASP A 65 3.56 23.36 18.59
CA ASP A 65 2.50 23.90 17.74
C ASP A 65 2.64 23.56 16.25
N ARG A 66 3.86 23.22 15.81
CA ARG A 66 4.15 22.78 14.44
C ARG A 66 3.98 21.29 14.24
N ILE A 67 4.06 20.50 15.32
CA ILE A 67 4.00 19.02 15.26
C ILE A 67 2.63 18.53 15.67
N PHE A 68 2.06 19.10 16.73
CA PHE A 68 0.79 18.63 17.29
C PHE A 68 -0.31 19.60 16.96
N TYR A 69 -1.24 19.13 16.13
CA TYR A 69 -2.44 19.86 15.79
C TYR A 69 -3.67 19.02 16.17
N ASP A 70 -4.38 19.44 17.24
CA ASP A 70 -5.48 18.67 17.84
C ASP A 70 -5.01 17.23 18.19
N ARG A 71 -5.60 16.22 17.57
CA ARG A 71 -5.23 14.80 17.71
C ARG A 71 -4.16 14.34 16.71
N PHE A 72 -3.75 15.21 15.80
CA PHE A 72 -2.80 14.87 14.75
C PHE A 72 -1.36 15.19 15.13
N VAL A 73 -0.45 14.29 14.72
CA VAL A 73 0.98 14.53 14.68
C VAL A 73 1.39 14.70 13.21
N GLN A 74 2.01 15.84 12.91
CA GLN A 74 2.48 16.18 11.57
C GLN A 74 4.01 16.20 11.55
N LEU A 75 4.61 15.42 10.67
CA LEU A 75 6.06 15.33 10.52
C LEU A 75 6.44 15.19 9.03
N GLY A 76 7.68 15.54 8.72
CA GLY A 76 8.31 15.19 7.47
C GLY A 76 9.30 14.04 7.67
N PHE A 77 9.25 13.05 6.82
CA PHE A 77 10.23 11.97 6.72
C PHE A 77 11.19 12.28 5.59
N ARG A 78 12.46 12.61 5.92
CA ARG A 78 13.47 12.96 4.94
C ARG A 78 14.49 11.86 4.73
N VAL A 79 14.81 11.63 3.45
CA VAL A 79 15.79 10.65 2.99
C VAL A 79 16.73 11.33 2.00
N ASP A 80 18.01 11.41 2.35
CA ASP A 80 19.06 11.87 1.45
C ASP A 80 19.92 10.66 1.01
N LYS A 81 20.22 10.58 -0.28
CA LYS A 81 21.02 9.49 -0.87
C LYS A 81 22.07 10.02 -1.83
N TRP A 82 23.27 9.48 -1.75
CA TRP A 82 24.28 9.71 -2.77
C TRP A 82 23.90 8.98 -4.07
N LYS A 83 23.69 9.73 -5.14
CA LYS A 83 23.44 9.23 -6.48
C LYS A 83 24.62 9.56 -7.38
N ILE A 84 25.61 8.68 -7.43
CA ILE A 84 26.74 8.80 -8.34
C ILE A 84 26.36 8.13 -9.67
N PRO A 85 26.38 8.83 -10.83
CA PRO A 85 26.10 8.24 -12.13
C PRO A 85 27.06 7.10 -12.42
N GLY A 86 26.54 5.92 -12.80
CA GLY A 86 27.35 4.72 -12.99
C GLY A 86 28.39 4.84 -14.09
N VAL A 87 28.13 5.63 -15.14
CA VAL A 87 29.11 5.92 -16.20
C VAL A 87 30.28 6.73 -15.65
N LEU A 88 30.00 7.79 -14.90
CA LEU A 88 31.04 8.61 -14.27
C LEU A 88 31.89 7.80 -13.29
N MET A 89 31.25 6.96 -12.47
CA MET A 89 31.94 6.10 -11.53
C MET A 89 32.88 5.13 -12.24
N ARG A 90 32.41 4.43 -13.27
CA ARG A 90 33.23 3.49 -14.05
C ARG A 90 34.43 4.15 -14.73
N SER A 91 34.22 5.31 -15.37
CA SER A 91 35.27 6.05 -16.02
C SER A 91 36.36 6.47 -15.03
N GLN A 92 35.97 7.08 -13.90
CA GLN A 92 36.91 7.54 -12.87
C GLN A 92 37.67 6.39 -12.20
N VAL A 93 37.02 5.23 -12.00
CA VAL A 93 37.69 4.02 -11.47
C VAL A 93 38.70 3.51 -12.48
N ALA A 94 38.35 3.38 -13.77
CA ALA A 94 39.24 2.92 -14.81
C ALA A 94 40.50 3.81 -14.98
N ASP A 95 40.28 5.15 -14.96
CA ASP A 95 41.38 6.12 -15.01
C ASP A 95 42.37 5.95 -13.84
N GLU A 96 41.84 5.71 -12.63
CA GLU A 96 42.65 5.57 -11.42
C GLU A 96 43.37 4.18 -11.39
N GLU A 97 42.69 3.11 -11.84
CA GLU A 97 43.30 1.80 -11.99
C GLU A 97 44.48 1.87 -12.98
N GLN A 98 44.31 2.52 -14.13
CA GLN A 98 45.35 2.67 -15.13
C GLN A 98 46.55 3.49 -14.60
N ARG A 99 46.29 4.57 -13.85
CA ARG A 99 47.32 5.37 -13.18
C ARG A 99 48.11 4.55 -12.17
N MET A 100 47.44 3.69 -11.40
CA MET A 100 48.08 2.85 -10.41
C MET A 100 48.93 1.77 -11.03
N LEU A 101 48.44 1.10 -12.11
CA LEU A 101 49.18 0.12 -12.88
C LEU A 101 50.45 0.72 -13.49
N SER A 102 50.35 1.90 -14.11
CA SER A 102 51.49 2.59 -14.73
C SER A 102 52.53 2.99 -13.69
N ARG A 103 52.13 3.46 -12.49
CA ARG A 103 53.06 3.81 -11.40
C ARG A 103 53.74 2.59 -10.80
N ALA A 104 53.05 1.47 -10.69
CA ALA A 104 53.54 0.26 -10.05
C ALA A 104 54.30 -0.65 -11.03
N GLY A 105 54.30 -0.38 -12.34
CA GLY A 105 54.92 -1.23 -13.37
C GLY A 105 54.32 -2.64 -13.42
N ARG A 106 53.04 -2.78 -13.06
CA ARG A 106 52.33 -4.07 -13.01
C ARG A 106 51.18 -4.11 -14.01
N GLU A 107 50.85 -5.30 -14.49
CA GLU A 107 49.73 -5.49 -15.42
C GLU A 107 48.39 -5.74 -14.73
N LYS A 108 48.39 -6.12 -13.45
CA LYS A 108 47.15 -6.46 -12.71
C LYS A 108 47.16 -5.87 -11.30
N LEU A 109 45.99 -5.45 -10.88
CA LEU A 109 45.70 -5.03 -9.49
C LEU A 109 45.06 -6.17 -8.70
N THR A 110 45.34 -6.22 -7.42
CA THR A 110 44.66 -7.13 -6.49
C THR A 110 43.23 -6.64 -6.23
N ARG A 111 42.39 -7.52 -5.70
CA ARG A 111 41.00 -7.17 -5.33
C ARG A 111 40.95 -6.04 -4.29
N ALA A 112 41.80 -6.11 -3.27
CA ALA A 112 41.89 -5.08 -2.24
C ALA A 112 42.29 -3.70 -2.81
N GLU A 113 43.25 -3.64 -3.74
CA GLU A 113 43.64 -2.39 -4.41
C GLU A 113 42.49 -1.80 -5.24
N LYS A 114 41.70 -2.63 -5.92
CA LYS A 114 40.50 -2.17 -6.65
C LYS A 114 39.41 -1.65 -5.76
N ASP A 115 39.16 -2.30 -4.63
CA ASP A 115 38.17 -1.84 -3.65
C ASP A 115 38.61 -0.50 -3.02
N ASP A 116 39.91 -0.33 -2.72
CA ASP A 116 40.46 0.91 -2.21
C ASP A 116 40.39 2.07 -3.25
N ILE A 117 40.70 1.80 -4.50
CA ILE A 117 40.51 2.76 -5.60
C ILE A 117 39.04 3.19 -5.68
N LYS A 118 38.11 2.22 -5.62
CA LYS A 118 36.68 2.51 -5.67
C LYS A 118 36.23 3.41 -4.52
N LEU A 119 36.64 3.15 -3.29
CA LEU A 119 36.34 3.96 -2.13
C LEU A 119 36.89 5.39 -2.26
N ARG A 120 38.14 5.53 -2.71
CA ARG A 120 38.77 6.85 -2.96
C ARG A 120 38.03 7.65 -4.04
N VAL A 121 37.62 6.98 -5.12
CA VAL A 121 36.85 7.61 -6.20
C VAL A 121 35.48 8.05 -5.68
N ILE A 122 34.77 7.21 -4.91
CA ILE A 122 33.48 7.57 -4.28
C ILE A 122 33.65 8.82 -3.41
N GLY A 123 34.62 8.84 -2.50
CA GLY A 123 34.85 9.99 -1.62
C GLY A 123 35.16 11.28 -2.39
N ARG A 124 35.98 11.18 -3.47
CA ARG A 124 36.25 12.33 -4.35
C ARG A 124 35.03 12.82 -5.11
N LEU A 125 34.17 11.91 -5.59
CA LEU A 125 32.94 12.27 -6.30
C LEU A 125 31.90 12.86 -5.37
N ARG A 126 31.75 12.34 -4.15
CA ARG A 126 30.85 12.90 -3.12
C ARG A 126 31.15 14.36 -2.79
N LYS A 127 32.42 14.79 -2.83
CA LYS A 127 32.81 16.21 -2.65
C LYS A 127 32.37 17.14 -3.79
N LYS A 128 32.01 16.55 -4.96
CA LYS A 128 31.63 17.31 -6.16
C LYS A 128 30.14 17.23 -6.49
N ILE A 129 29.42 16.33 -5.86
CA ILE A 129 27.99 16.05 -6.13
C ILE A 129 27.23 16.28 -4.84
N LEU A 130 26.03 16.85 -4.93
CA LEU A 130 25.13 16.92 -3.78
C LEU A 130 24.30 15.63 -3.67
N PRO A 131 23.98 15.16 -2.45
CA PRO A 131 23.04 14.06 -2.29
C PRO A 131 21.66 14.45 -2.81
N THR A 132 20.93 13.48 -3.33
CA THR A 132 19.54 13.66 -3.72
C THR A 132 18.67 13.59 -2.48
N SER A 133 17.95 14.67 -2.17
CA SER A 133 17.03 14.76 -1.04
C SER A 133 15.60 14.46 -1.48
N ARG A 134 14.88 13.69 -0.69
CA ARG A 134 13.45 13.47 -0.79
C ARG A 134 12.83 13.61 0.60
N ALA A 135 11.67 14.25 0.66
CA ALA A 135 10.88 14.32 1.87
C ALA A 135 9.45 13.86 1.58
N PHE A 136 8.85 13.22 2.55
CA PHE A 136 7.51 12.68 2.49
C PHE A 136 6.75 13.18 3.72
N ASP A 137 5.54 13.65 3.50
CA ASP A 137 4.68 14.06 4.59
C ASP A 137 4.20 12.84 5.37
N VAL A 138 4.05 13.02 6.66
CA VAL A 138 3.54 12.03 7.60
C VAL A 138 2.43 12.68 8.41
N LEU A 139 1.26 12.08 8.41
CA LEU A 139 0.13 12.46 9.23
C LEU A 139 -0.24 11.27 10.11
N TRP A 140 -0.16 11.44 11.42
CA TRP A 140 -0.55 10.43 12.39
C TRP A 140 -1.75 10.91 13.20
N ASP A 141 -2.88 10.22 13.07
CA ASP A 141 -4.05 10.36 13.93
C ASP A 141 -3.84 9.51 15.18
N LEU A 142 -3.70 10.17 16.33
CA LEU A 142 -3.45 9.53 17.61
C LEU A 142 -4.66 8.77 18.15
N ASP A 143 -5.88 9.24 17.84
CA ASP A 143 -7.11 8.63 18.32
C ASP A 143 -7.46 7.38 17.50
N ALA A 144 -7.33 7.47 16.18
CA ALA A 144 -7.56 6.35 15.28
C ALA A 144 -6.39 5.36 15.22
N GLY A 145 -5.20 5.72 15.74
CA GLY A 145 -3.99 4.92 15.61
C GLY A 145 -3.55 4.72 14.15
N THR A 146 -3.87 5.68 13.27
CA THR A 146 -3.61 5.58 11.83
C THR A 146 -2.53 6.54 11.41
N VAL A 147 -1.55 6.04 10.66
CA VAL A 147 -0.45 6.84 10.08
C VAL A 147 -0.59 6.84 8.56
N LEU A 148 -0.60 8.01 7.96
CA LEU A 148 -0.55 8.19 6.51
C LEU A 148 0.85 8.66 6.12
N LEU A 149 1.56 7.81 5.38
CA LEU A 149 2.85 8.15 4.77
C LEU A 149 2.63 8.48 3.30
N PHE A 150 2.95 9.70 2.87
CA PHE A 150 2.63 10.19 1.53
C PHE A 150 3.59 9.67 0.45
N THR A 151 3.62 8.35 0.27
CA THR A 151 4.35 7.63 -0.78
C THR A 151 3.76 6.23 -0.98
N HIS A 152 4.04 5.61 -2.15
CA HIS A 152 3.74 4.19 -2.44
C HIS A 152 5.01 3.33 -2.54
N SER A 153 6.18 3.90 -2.23
CA SER A 153 7.44 3.16 -2.31
C SER A 153 7.57 2.20 -1.14
N ALA A 154 7.53 0.89 -1.40
CA ALA A 154 7.67 -0.14 -0.37
C ALA A 154 8.94 0.05 0.46
N ARG A 155 10.08 0.21 -0.22
CA ARG A 155 11.37 0.48 0.45
C ARG A 155 11.33 1.71 1.35
N THR A 156 10.69 2.80 0.90
CA THR A 156 10.56 4.04 1.70
C THR A 156 9.65 3.81 2.90
N THR A 157 8.61 2.97 2.75
CA THR A 157 7.71 2.59 3.84
C THR A 157 8.43 1.73 4.89
N GLU A 158 9.27 0.80 4.48
CA GLU A 158 10.11 -0.01 5.38
C GLU A 158 11.12 0.87 6.14
N GLU A 159 11.85 1.74 5.42
CA GLU A 159 12.78 2.71 6.01
C GLU A 159 12.07 3.66 7.01
N PHE A 160 10.85 4.06 6.70
CA PHE A 160 10.01 4.87 7.58
C PHE A 160 9.53 4.09 8.81
N ALA A 161 9.04 2.86 8.65
CA ALA A 161 8.58 2.03 9.76
C ALA A 161 9.70 1.79 10.79
N ALA A 162 10.92 1.50 10.34
CA ALA A 162 12.07 1.35 11.21
C ALA A 162 12.43 2.64 11.97
N LEU A 163 12.35 3.82 11.32
CA LEU A 163 12.55 5.10 12.01
C LEU A 163 11.42 5.38 13.01
N PHE A 164 10.16 5.08 12.65
CA PHE A 164 8.99 5.29 13.48
C PHE A 164 9.08 4.44 14.76
N GLU A 165 9.35 3.16 14.63
CA GLU A 165 9.54 2.22 15.74
C GLU A 165 10.67 2.67 16.66
N THR A 166 11.84 2.98 16.10
CA THR A 166 12.98 3.46 16.87
C THR A 166 12.72 4.79 17.58
N THR A 167 11.82 5.64 17.04
CA THR A 167 11.48 6.95 17.61
C THR A 167 10.43 6.85 18.69
N PHE A 168 9.35 6.12 18.43
CA PHE A 168 8.14 6.10 19.25
C PHE A 168 7.99 4.81 20.08
N GLY A 169 8.75 3.76 19.77
CA GLY A 169 8.64 2.45 20.40
C GLY A 169 7.32 1.74 20.05
N LEU A 170 6.78 2.01 18.86
CA LEU A 170 5.52 1.48 18.37
C LEU A 170 5.74 0.92 16.96
N GLU A 171 5.24 -0.26 16.69
CA GLU A 171 5.30 -0.90 15.39
C GLU A 171 4.19 -0.41 14.45
N LEU A 172 4.43 -0.51 13.16
CA LEU A 172 3.48 -0.13 12.10
C LEU A 172 3.12 -1.32 11.24
N GLN A 173 1.82 -1.59 11.13
CA GLN A 173 1.28 -2.57 10.20
C GLN A 173 0.73 -1.88 8.95
N ALA A 174 1.20 -2.27 7.78
CA ALA A 174 0.67 -1.75 6.52
C ALA A 174 -0.77 -2.24 6.28
N ASP A 175 -1.59 -1.39 5.67
CA ASP A 175 -2.94 -1.75 5.27
C ASP A 175 -2.94 -2.82 4.17
N SER A 176 -3.96 -3.67 4.22
CA SER A 176 -4.15 -4.77 3.29
C SER A 176 -5.60 -5.25 3.35
N PRO A 177 -6.06 -6.07 2.39
CA PRO A 177 -7.37 -6.72 2.49
C PRO A 177 -7.56 -7.50 3.80
N TYR A 178 -6.49 -8.14 4.30
CA TYR A 178 -6.50 -8.85 5.58
C TYR A 178 -6.74 -7.90 6.76
N ALA A 179 -5.96 -6.83 6.86
CA ALA A 179 -6.10 -5.83 7.91
C ALA A 179 -7.47 -5.13 7.85
N ALA A 180 -7.97 -4.83 6.64
CA ALA A 180 -9.30 -4.25 6.43
C ALA A 180 -10.42 -5.20 6.86
N ALA A 181 -10.27 -6.51 6.63
CA ALA A 181 -11.24 -7.52 7.11
C ALA A 181 -11.29 -7.56 8.66
N GLY A 182 -10.15 -7.44 9.33
CA GLY A 182 -10.09 -7.33 10.80
C GLY A 182 -10.88 -6.12 11.34
N ARG A 183 -10.87 -4.99 10.60
CA ARG A 183 -11.63 -3.77 10.95
C ARG A 183 -13.11 -3.84 10.57
N ALA A 184 -13.51 -4.76 9.68
CA ALA A 184 -14.88 -4.84 9.15
C ALA A 184 -15.95 -5.28 10.15
N GLN A 185 -15.60 -5.54 11.42
CA GLN A 185 -16.49 -5.98 12.49
C GLN A 185 -17.38 -7.15 12.05
N LEU A 186 -16.76 -8.16 11.46
CA LEU A 186 -17.46 -9.37 11.03
C LEU A 186 -18.04 -10.15 12.22
N SER A 187 -19.21 -10.75 12.06
CA SER A 187 -19.75 -11.66 13.08
C SER A 187 -18.83 -12.89 13.25
N PRO A 188 -18.85 -13.57 14.42
CA PRO A 188 -18.01 -14.75 14.65
C PRO A 188 -18.19 -15.85 13.59
N ALA A 189 -19.39 -15.98 13.05
CA ALA A 189 -19.67 -16.91 11.95
C ALA A 189 -18.98 -16.50 10.65
N MET A 190 -18.99 -15.20 10.32
CA MET A 190 -18.30 -14.65 9.15
C MET A 190 -16.79 -14.68 9.29
N GLN A 191 -16.24 -14.49 10.50
CA GLN A 191 -14.81 -14.63 10.75
C GLN A 191 -14.31 -16.04 10.41
N LYS A 192 -15.04 -17.09 10.84
CA LYS A 192 -14.72 -18.48 10.49
C LYS A 192 -14.83 -18.77 8.98
N LEU A 193 -15.72 -18.08 8.26
CA LEU A 193 -15.80 -18.18 6.81
C LEU A 193 -14.66 -17.43 6.12
N PHE A 194 -14.26 -16.28 6.68
CA PHE A 194 -13.11 -15.52 6.17
C PHE A 194 -11.80 -16.30 6.27
N GLU A 195 -11.57 -17.04 7.34
CA GLU A 195 -10.39 -17.89 7.50
C GLU A 195 -10.26 -18.99 6.43
N LYS A 196 -11.39 -19.36 5.81
CA LYS A 196 -11.49 -20.41 4.79
C LYS A 196 -11.82 -19.86 3.40
N VAL A 197 -11.76 -18.54 3.23
CA VAL A 197 -12.12 -17.92 1.96
C VAL A 197 -11.06 -18.25 0.89
N GLU A 198 -11.53 -18.74 -0.25
CA GLU A 198 -10.69 -19.05 -1.41
C GLU A 198 -10.98 -18.05 -2.55
N PRO A 199 -10.02 -17.81 -3.45
CA PRO A 199 -10.25 -17.02 -4.65
C PRO A 199 -11.39 -17.55 -5.49
N LEU A 200 -12.09 -16.65 -6.21
CA LEU A 200 -13.13 -17.03 -7.17
C LEU A 200 -12.58 -18.02 -8.20
N SER A 201 -13.25 -19.15 -8.30
CA SER A 201 -12.97 -20.12 -9.36
C SER A 201 -13.88 -19.84 -10.56
N PHE A 202 -13.28 -19.48 -11.70
CA PHE A 202 -13.96 -19.23 -12.97
C PHE A 202 -14.22 -20.51 -13.79
N SER A 203 -14.02 -21.68 -13.20
CA SER A 203 -14.08 -22.98 -13.90
C SER A 203 -15.49 -23.55 -14.10
N ALA A 204 -16.56 -22.79 -13.83
CA ALA A 204 -17.94 -23.26 -13.91
C ALA A 204 -18.52 -23.38 -15.35
N GLY A 205 -17.72 -23.51 -16.39
CA GLY A 205 -18.23 -23.72 -17.77
C GLY A 205 -17.27 -24.47 -18.69
N ARG A 206 -15.99 -24.51 -18.42
CA ARG A 206 -15.04 -25.32 -19.17
C ARG A 206 -14.64 -26.52 -18.33
N LYS A 207 -14.93 -27.76 -18.83
CA LYS A 207 -14.32 -28.99 -18.29
C LYS A 207 -12.82 -28.70 -18.16
N ALA A 208 -12.38 -28.36 -16.96
CA ALA A 208 -10.99 -28.15 -16.66
C ALA A 208 -10.28 -29.47 -16.92
N LYS A 209 -9.59 -29.58 -18.05
CA LYS A 209 -8.51 -30.54 -18.18
C LYS A 209 -7.55 -30.16 -17.05
N SER A 210 -7.42 -31.11 -16.13
CA SER A 210 -6.45 -31.17 -15.06
C SER A 210 -5.13 -30.49 -15.44
N ALA A 211 -4.90 -29.33 -14.84
CA ALA A 211 -3.58 -28.71 -14.74
C ALA A 211 -3.54 -27.89 -13.43
N LEU A 212 -4.00 -28.51 -12.36
CA LEU A 212 -3.56 -28.14 -11.01
C LEU A 212 -2.35 -29.02 -10.69
N GLU A 213 -1.27 -28.81 -11.41
CA GLU A 213 0.04 -29.10 -10.86
C GLU A 213 0.27 -28.10 -9.71
N LYS A 214 0.42 -28.65 -8.53
CA LYS A 214 0.82 -27.90 -7.34
C LYS A 214 2.02 -27.02 -7.73
N PRO A 215 2.03 -25.73 -7.30
CA PRO A 215 3.22 -24.92 -7.48
C PRO A 215 4.40 -25.67 -6.84
N ALA A 216 5.45 -25.89 -7.62
CA ALA A 216 6.68 -26.47 -7.13
C ALA A 216 7.13 -25.63 -5.94
N LYS A 217 7.32 -26.24 -4.79
CA LYS A 217 7.99 -25.62 -3.66
C LYS A 217 9.31 -25.08 -4.17
N PRO A 218 9.66 -23.81 -3.88
CA PRO A 218 11.02 -23.35 -4.11
C PRO A 218 11.96 -24.25 -3.29
N GLU A 219 12.92 -24.85 -3.95
CA GLU A 219 13.98 -25.59 -3.25
C GLU A 219 14.71 -24.63 -2.32
N PRO A 220 14.91 -24.99 -1.05
CA PRO A 220 15.68 -24.18 -0.13
C PRO A 220 17.14 -24.19 -0.59
N THR A 221 17.64 -23.01 -0.94
CA THR A 221 19.08 -22.81 -1.10
C THR A 221 19.70 -22.93 0.30
N GLU A 222 20.36 -24.04 0.57
CA GLU A 222 21.09 -24.25 1.80
C GLU A 222 22.17 -23.16 1.96
N VAL A 223 21.98 -22.28 2.91
CA VAL A 223 23.03 -21.47 3.50
C VAL A 223 23.15 -21.93 4.96
N GLU A 224 24.17 -22.71 5.22
CA GLU A 224 24.50 -23.16 6.57
C GLU A 224 24.75 -21.96 7.52
N PRO A 225 24.06 -21.83 8.64
CA PRO A 225 24.50 -20.97 9.74
C PRO A 225 25.32 -21.77 10.72
N LYS A 226 26.57 -21.38 10.89
CA LYS A 226 27.44 -21.86 11.95
C LYS A 226 26.85 -21.55 13.32
N ALA A 227 26.76 -22.60 14.11
CA ALA A 227 26.31 -22.60 15.50
C ALA A 227 27.02 -21.57 16.39
N ARG A 228 26.22 -20.75 17.09
CA ARG A 228 26.54 -20.31 18.47
C ARG A 228 25.29 -19.70 19.14
N ALA A 229 25.07 -20.18 20.37
CA ALA A 229 24.16 -19.70 21.40
C ALA A 229 22.77 -20.37 21.48
N LYS A 230 22.72 -21.49 22.17
CA LYS A 230 21.55 -22.03 22.85
C LYS A 230 21.41 -21.27 24.18
N ALA A 231 20.36 -20.49 24.37
CA ALA A 231 19.69 -20.14 25.62
C ALA A 231 18.78 -18.88 25.57
N ALA A 232 18.33 -18.44 24.33
CA ALA A 232 17.30 -17.42 24.20
C ALA A 232 16.39 -17.74 23.00
N ALA A 233 16.23 -19.03 22.67
CA ALA A 233 15.71 -19.45 21.36
C ALA A 233 14.19 -19.63 21.30
N ASP A 234 13.51 -19.84 22.42
CA ASP A 234 12.10 -20.27 22.35
C ASP A 234 11.11 -19.09 22.13
N GLU A 235 11.39 -17.90 22.67
CA GLU A 235 10.51 -16.73 22.46
C GLU A 235 10.70 -16.08 21.09
N ASP A 236 11.91 -16.08 20.53
CA ASP A 236 12.21 -15.53 19.20
C ASP A 236 11.69 -16.44 18.07
N GLU A 237 11.65 -17.77 18.25
CA GLU A 237 11.08 -18.71 17.27
C GLU A 237 9.55 -18.60 17.18
N GLU A 238 8.82 -18.45 18.32
CA GLU A 238 7.36 -18.24 18.32
C GLU A 238 6.97 -16.92 17.64
N VAL A 239 7.71 -15.85 17.88
CA VAL A 239 7.48 -14.53 17.25
C VAL A 239 7.74 -14.58 15.73
N ASP A 240 8.74 -15.32 15.30
CA ASP A 240 9.04 -15.51 13.88
C ASP A 240 7.97 -16.35 13.15
N GLU A 241 7.40 -17.36 13.81
CA GLU A 241 6.30 -18.18 13.28
C GLU A 241 5.00 -17.36 13.15
N GLU A 242 4.61 -16.59 14.17
CA GLU A 242 3.42 -15.72 14.11
C GLU A 242 3.54 -14.65 13.01
N LEU A 243 4.72 -14.06 12.86
CA LEU A 243 4.99 -13.08 11.79
C LEU A 243 4.93 -13.73 10.41
N ALA A 244 5.48 -14.94 10.27
CA ALA A 244 5.43 -15.69 9.01
C ALA A 244 3.98 -16.04 8.62
N GLU A 245 3.17 -16.52 9.59
CA GLU A 245 1.74 -16.77 9.37
C GLU A 245 0.98 -15.49 8.99
N LEU A 246 1.26 -14.37 9.63
CA LEU A 246 0.63 -13.09 9.30
C LEU A 246 0.96 -12.65 7.87
N ILE A 247 2.23 -12.77 7.48
CA ILE A 247 2.67 -12.45 6.11
C ILE A 247 1.98 -13.36 5.11
N GLU A 248 1.90 -14.67 5.37
CA GLU A 248 1.20 -15.61 4.50
C GLU A 248 -0.28 -15.27 4.37
N ARG A 249 -0.97 -14.93 5.46
CA ARG A 249 -2.37 -14.50 5.44
C ARG A 249 -2.60 -13.22 4.66
N ILE A 250 -1.70 -12.24 4.80
CA ILE A 250 -1.74 -11.00 4.01
C ILE A 250 -1.60 -11.30 2.53
N GLU A 251 -0.65 -12.14 2.13
CA GLU A 251 -0.42 -12.50 0.73
C GLU A 251 -1.58 -13.31 0.16
N THR A 252 -2.05 -14.31 0.90
CA THR A 252 -3.13 -15.21 0.45
C THR A 252 -4.49 -14.53 0.34
N THR A 253 -4.72 -13.40 1.02
CA THR A 253 -5.99 -12.65 0.96
C THR A 253 -5.98 -11.48 -0.01
N ARG A 254 -4.87 -11.20 -0.69
CA ARG A 254 -4.75 -10.09 -1.67
C ARG A 254 -5.77 -10.15 -2.80
N PHE A 255 -6.25 -11.33 -3.15
CA PHE A 255 -7.29 -11.50 -4.17
C PHE A 255 -8.60 -10.80 -3.81
N LEU A 256 -8.92 -10.63 -2.53
CA LEU A 256 -10.13 -9.93 -2.09
C LEU A 256 -10.17 -8.47 -2.56
N GLY A 257 -9.01 -7.82 -2.69
CA GLY A 257 -8.95 -6.50 -3.28
C GLY A 257 -9.35 -6.50 -4.77
N ALA A 258 -8.88 -7.49 -5.53
CA ALA A 258 -9.27 -7.65 -6.93
C ALA A 258 -10.77 -8.01 -7.07
N GLU A 259 -11.28 -8.86 -6.19
CA GLU A 259 -12.69 -9.22 -6.15
C GLU A 259 -13.60 -8.04 -5.74
N LEU A 260 -13.12 -7.13 -4.85
CA LEU A 260 -13.80 -5.87 -4.55
C LEU A 260 -13.98 -5.01 -5.81
N LEU A 261 -12.93 -4.83 -6.60
CA LEU A 261 -13.03 -4.05 -7.85
C LEU A 261 -13.96 -4.74 -8.87
N LEU A 262 -13.92 -6.05 -8.96
CA LEU A 262 -14.83 -6.82 -9.80
C LEU A 262 -16.29 -6.69 -9.34
N TRP A 263 -16.53 -6.71 -8.02
CA TRP A 263 -17.83 -6.51 -7.43
C TRP A 263 -18.38 -5.09 -7.67
N ILE A 264 -17.54 -4.05 -7.54
CA ILE A 264 -17.93 -2.66 -7.90
C ILE A 264 -18.31 -2.60 -9.37
N TRP A 265 -17.51 -3.20 -10.25
CA TRP A 265 -17.76 -3.21 -11.69
C TRP A 265 -19.07 -3.89 -12.03
N LEU A 266 -19.30 -5.09 -11.51
CA LEU A 266 -20.53 -5.84 -11.77
C LEU A 266 -21.78 -5.12 -11.25
N ARG A 267 -21.70 -4.50 -10.07
CA ARG A 267 -22.80 -3.68 -9.53
C ARG A 267 -23.09 -2.48 -10.41
N GLN A 268 -22.09 -1.78 -10.88
CA GLN A 268 -22.25 -0.64 -11.78
C GLN A 268 -23.01 -1.01 -13.05
N GLU A 269 -22.75 -2.19 -13.61
CA GLU A 269 -23.41 -2.63 -14.85
C GLU A 269 -24.79 -3.26 -14.65
N LEU A 270 -24.98 -4.02 -13.58
CA LEU A 270 -26.21 -4.77 -13.38
C LEU A 270 -27.29 -4.01 -12.62
N PHE A 271 -26.93 -3.13 -11.71
CA PHE A 271 -27.89 -2.58 -10.75
C PHE A 271 -27.97 -1.05 -10.74
N ASN A 272 -26.86 -0.36 -11.00
CA ASN A 272 -26.77 1.10 -10.81
C ASN A 272 -27.36 1.57 -9.44
N GLU A 273 -27.25 0.70 -8.40
CA GLU A 273 -27.82 0.93 -7.08
C GLU A 273 -26.75 1.38 -6.10
N LYS A 274 -27.15 2.23 -5.16
CA LYS A 274 -26.30 2.67 -4.05
C LYS A 274 -25.96 1.51 -3.10
N VAL A 275 -24.76 1.56 -2.55
CA VAL A 275 -24.30 0.64 -1.52
C VAL A 275 -24.53 1.24 -0.15
N ALA A 276 -25.19 0.50 0.75
CA ALA A 276 -25.37 0.92 2.13
C ALA A 276 -24.07 0.74 2.92
N LEU A 277 -23.58 1.80 3.53
CA LEU A 277 -22.34 1.84 4.31
C LEU A 277 -22.61 2.04 5.81
N GLY A 278 -23.72 1.52 6.31
CA GLY A 278 -24.11 1.64 7.70
C GLY A 278 -24.29 3.10 8.14
N LYS A 279 -23.58 3.51 9.17
CA LYS A 279 -23.66 4.88 9.72
C LYS A 279 -23.23 5.98 8.76
N LEU A 280 -22.46 5.65 7.73
CA LEU A 280 -22.01 6.60 6.70
C LEU A 280 -23.08 6.86 5.62
N GLY A 281 -24.20 6.14 5.64
CA GLY A 281 -25.28 6.32 4.68
C GLY A 281 -25.10 5.45 3.42
N GLU A 282 -25.62 5.92 2.28
CA GLU A 282 -25.55 5.20 1.01
C GLU A 282 -24.59 5.91 0.04
N THR A 283 -23.76 5.13 -0.63
CA THR A 283 -22.80 5.62 -1.63
C THR A 283 -23.05 5.01 -3.01
N GLU A 284 -22.79 5.77 -4.04
CA GLU A 284 -22.57 5.25 -5.38
C GLU A 284 -21.08 4.98 -5.56
N ALA A 285 -20.74 3.82 -6.11
CA ALA A 285 -19.35 3.43 -6.35
C ALA A 285 -19.20 2.95 -7.81
N TRP A 286 -18.24 3.52 -8.54
CA TRP A 286 -18.00 3.12 -9.92
C TRP A 286 -16.53 3.24 -10.32
N ILE A 287 -16.18 2.56 -11.42
CA ILE A 287 -14.85 2.64 -12.06
C ILE A 287 -14.89 3.71 -13.14
N ASP A 288 -13.96 4.66 -13.08
CA ASP A 288 -13.82 5.78 -14.00
C ASP A 288 -12.42 5.80 -14.66
N ARG A 289 -12.37 6.19 -15.93
CA ARG A 289 -11.16 6.53 -16.71
C ARG A 289 -10.02 5.52 -16.79
N LYS A 290 -9.82 4.65 -15.81
CA LYS A 290 -8.67 3.74 -15.78
C LYS A 290 -9.04 2.44 -15.09
N LEU A 291 -8.72 1.34 -15.78
CA LEU A 291 -8.87 -0.02 -15.27
C LEU A 291 -7.64 -0.84 -15.68
N THR A 292 -7.02 -1.52 -14.75
CA THR A 292 -5.90 -2.41 -15.01
C THR A 292 -6.24 -3.80 -14.50
N LEU A 293 -6.13 -4.78 -15.40
CA LEU A 293 -6.37 -6.19 -15.12
C LEU A 293 -5.06 -6.96 -15.24
N GLU A 294 -4.91 -7.99 -14.41
CA GLU A 294 -3.73 -8.83 -14.31
C GLU A 294 -4.15 -10.30 -14.25
N HIS A 295 -3.44 -11.18 -14.95
CA HIS A 295 -3.77 -12.59 -14.97
C HIS A 295 -3.53 -13.24 -13.61
N VAL A 296 -4.46 -14.12 -13.19
CA VAL A 296 -4.45 -14.71 -11.84
C VAL A 296 -3.19 -15.54 -11.57
N LEU A 297 -2.70 -16.26 -12.57
CA LEU A 297 -1.55 -17.15 -12.45
C LEU A 297 -0.25 -16.50 -12.94
N ASP A 298 -0.32 -15.67 -13.98
CA ASP A 298 0.85 -14.99 -14.55
C ASP A 298 0.72 -13.47 -14.44
N LYS A 299 1.33 -12.91 -13.39
CA LYS A 299 1.31 -11.48 -13.10
C LYS A 299 2.03 -10.61 -14.16
N THR A 300 2.75 -11.22 -15.11
CA THR A 300 3.39 -10.50 -16.24
C THR A 300 2.35 -10.13 -17.29
N GLU A 301 1.28 -10.93 -17.44
CA GLU A 301 0.19 -10.64 -18.35
C GLU A 301 -0.76 -9.58 -17.80
N ARG A 302 -0.64 -8.37 -18.32
CA ARG A 302 -1.37 -7.20 -17.84
C ARG A 302 -2.07 -6.46 -18.98
N VAL A 303 -3.30 -6.06 -18.75
CA VAL A 303 -4.10 -5.21 -19.66
C VAL A 303 -4.47 -3.94 -18.93
N SER A 304 -4.25 -2.78 -19.57
CA SER A 304 -4.66 -1.48 -19.01
C SER A 304 -5.56 -0.77 -20.02
N VAL A 305 -6.79 -0.52 -19.62
CA VAL A 305 -7.81 0.18 -20.40
C VAL A 305 -7.97 1.59 -19.84
N ARG A 306 -7.99 2.57 -20.73
CA ARG A 306 -8.21 3.99 -20.38
C ARG A 306 -9.31 4.58 -21.29
N GLY A 307 -10.15 5.43 -20.73
CA GLY A 307 -11.26 6.07 -21.45
C GLY A 307 -12.32 6.57 -20.49
N ALA A 308 -13.41 7.11 -21.00
CA ALA A 308 -14.50 7.63 -20.16
C ALA A 308 -15.21 6.54 -19.35
N GLN A 309 -15.33 5.33 -19.92
CA GLN A 309 -15.94 4.17 -19.26
C GLN A 309 -15.13 2.90 -19.57
N PRO A 310 -13.96 2.71 -18.93
CA PRO A 310 -13.09 1.57 -19.22
C PRO A 310 -13.75 0.23 -18.88
N SER A 311 -14.63 0.20 -17.90
CA SER A 311 -15.42 -0.97 -17.52
C SER A 311 -16.40 -1.44 -18.62
N GLY A 312 -16.92 -0.52 -19.45
CA GLY A 312 -17.81 -0.84 -20.56
C GLY A 312 -17.08 -1.35 -21.83
N SER A 313 -15.73 -1.38 -21.85
CA SER A 313 -15.00 -1.75 -23.05
C SER A 313 -15.02 -3.25 -23.31
N PRO A 314 -15.15 -3.70 -24.59
CA PRO A 314 -15.05 -5.10 -24.95
C PRO A 314 -13.73 -5.73 -24.55
N GLU A 315 -12.62 -4.97 -24.61
CA GLU A 315 -11.28 -5.42 -24.24
C GLU A 315 -11.17 -5.76 -22.77
N ALA A 316 -11.81 -4.96 -21.90
CA ALA A 316 -11.83 -5.23 -20.46
C ALA A 316 -12.62 -6.51 -20.15
N ARG A 317 -13.78 -6.72 -20.79
CA ARG A 317 -14.59 -7.95 -20.62
C ARG A 317 -13.84 -9.17 -21.14
N GLU A 318 -13.21 -9.08 -22.29
CA GLU A 318 -12.40 -10.16 -22.85
C GLU A 318 -11.22 -10.52 -21.95
N ALA A 319 -10.59 -9.51 -21.33
CA ALA A 319 -9.52 -9.75 -20.36
C ALA A 319 -10.04 -10.57 -19.14
N VAL A 320 -11.24 -10.27 -18.62
CA VAL A 320 -11.82 -11.06 -17.51
C VAL A 320 -12.14 -12.49 -17.96
N ARG A 321 -12.65 -12.71 -19.18
CA ARG A 321 -12.85 -14.04 -19.76
C ARG A 321 -11.55 -14.83 -19.83
N ASN A 322 -10.43 -14.16 -20.05
CA ASN A 322 -9.09 -14.73 -20.08
C ASN A 322 -8.42 -14.68 -18.70
N MET A 323 -9.18 -14.86 -17.62
CA MET A 323 -8.68 -15.01 -16.24
C MET A 323 -7.89 -13.81 -15.71
N LYS A 324 -8.11 -12.59 -16.25
CA LYS A 324 -7.50 -11.38 -15.75
C LYS A 324 -8.47 -10.65 -14.82
N LEU A 325 -8.05 -10.46 -13.56
CA LEU A 325 -8.85 -9.73 -12.56
C LEU A 325 -8.41 -8.27 -12.46
N PRO A 326 -9.32 -7.35 -12.13
CA PRO A 326 -8.99 -5.96 -11.91
C PRO A 326 -8.13 -5.79 -10.65
N VAL A 327 -6.88 -5.36 -10.83
CA VAL A 327 -5.93 -5.12 -9.72
C VAL A 327 -5.77 -3.65 -9.40
N ALA A 328 -6.05 -2.76 -10.35
CA ALA A 328 -6.03 -1.33 -10.09
C ALA A 328 -7.08 -0.63 -10.95
N ALA A 329 -7.75 0.34 -10.37
CA ALA A 329 -8.76 1.15 -11.05
C ALA A 329 -8.78 2.58 -10.47
N ARG A 330 -9.26 3.53 -11.28
CA ARG A 330 -9.73 4.77 -10.72
C ARG A 330 -11.16 4.55 -10.21
N VAL A 331 -11.32 4.63 -8.90
CA VAL A 331 -12.60 4.47 -8.22
C VAL A 331 -13.15 5.84 -7.86
N VAL A 332 -14.44 6.02 -8.04
CA VAL A 332 -15.17 7.20 -7.57
C VAL A 332 -16.25 6.73 -6.59
N LEU A 333 -16.30 7.38 -5.45
CA LEU A 333 -17.33 7.19 -4.43
C LEU A 333 -18.10 8.49 -4.30
N ARG A 334 -19.40 8.44 -4.52
CA ARG A 334 -20.31 9.59 -4.35
C ARG A 334 -21.20 9.39 -3.14
N ILE A 335 -21.14 10.32 -2.22
CA ILE A 335 -22.00 10.35 -1.04
C ILE A 335 -22.46 11.80 -0.79
N GLU A 336 -23.75 12.01 -0.56
CA GLU A 336 -24.33 13.35 -0.31
C GLU A 336 -23.88 14.40 -1.35
N GLU A 337 -23.84 14.01 -2.63
CA GLU A 337 -23.39 14.83 -3.77
C GLU A 337 -21.89 15.22 -3.75
N GLN A 338 -21.10 14.63 -2.87
CA GLN A 338 -19.67 14.81 -2.78
C GLN A 338 -18.93 13.64 -3.45
N ASP A 339 -18.03 13.95 -4.38
CA ASP A 339 -17.23 12.94 -5.08
C ASP A 339 -15.84 12.80 -4.46
N PHE A 340 -15.49 11.56 -4.13
CA PHE A 340 -14.16 11.13 -3.73
C PHE A 340 -13.59 10.23 -4.81
N ALA A 341 -12.59 10.70 -5.54
CA ALA A 341 -12.02 9.96 -6.67
C ALA A 341 -10.55 9.63 -6.41
N PHE A 342 -10.15 8.38 -6.61
CA PHE A 342 -8.77 7.94 -6.36
C PHE A 342 -8.38 6.76 -7.24
N ASP A 343 -7.09 6.66 -7.55
CA ASP A 343 -6.50 5.47 -8.13
C ASP A 343 -6.28 4.45 -7.00
N PHE A 344 -6.92 3.32 -7.07
CA PHE A 344 -6.87 2.27 -6.06
C PHE A 344 -6.07 1.07 -6.57
N ASN A 345 -4.97 0.74 -5.87
CA ASN A 345 -4.29 -0.55 -6.04
C ASN A 345 -4.90 -1.51 -5.01
N ALA A 346 -5.87 -2.28 -5.45
CA ALA A 346 -6.73 -3.02 -4.56
C ALA A 346 -6.04 -4.18 -3.81
N PRO A 347 -5.15 -5.00 -4.42
CA PRO A 347 -4.41 -6.03 -3.69
C PRO A 347 -3.49 -5.51 -2.58
N ARG A 348 -3.09 -4.23 -2.66
CA ARG A 348 -2.20 -3.58 -1.67
C ARG A 348 -2.89 -2.48 -0.87
N PHE A 349 -4.17 -2.21 -1.09
CA PHE A 349 -4.94 -1.15 -0.46
C PHE A 349 -4.28 0.24 -0.52
N LEU A 350 -3.61 0.55 -1.64
CA LEU A 350 -2.93 1.83 -1.83
C LEU A 350 -3.83 2.84 -2.55
N ILE A 351 -3.91 4.05 -2.00
CA ILE A 351 -4.66 5.18 -2.55
C ILE A 351 -3.70 6.15 -3.23
N GLY A 352 -3.83 6.37 -4.54
CA GLY A 352 -3.02 7.28 -5.32
C GLY A 352 -3.84 8.28 -6.12
N GLY A 353 -3.27 9.44 -6.41
CA GLY A 353 -3.93 10.47 -7.22
C GLY A 353 -5.29 10.88 -6.68
N GLY A 354 -5.51 10.73 -5.34
CA GLY A 354 -6.79 10.97 -4.71
C GLY A 354 -7.21 12.44 -4.81
N ALA A 355 -8.47 12.66 -5.14
CA ALA A 355 -9.15 13.94 -5.10
C ALA A 355 -10.28 13.86 -4.08
N VAL A 356 -10.33 14.81 -3.17
CA VAL A 356 -11.42 15.02 -2.22
C VAL A 356 -12.25 16.22 -2.69
N PRO A 357 -13.47 16.42 -2.18
CA PRO A 357 -14.28 17.59 -2.44
C PRO A 357 -13.49 18.90 -2.23
N ALA A 358 -13.93 19.96 -2.90
CA ALA A 358 -13.30 21.26 -2.74
C ALA A 358 -13.43 21.75 -1.29
N LEU A 359 -12.34 22.29 -0.75
CA LEU A 359 -12.34 22.87 0.58
C LEU A 359 -13.17 24.17 0.60
N LEU A 360 -13.88 24.39 1.66
CA LEU A 360 -14.58 25.66 1.91
C LEU A 360 -13.63 26.74 2.43
N LYS A 361 -12.55 26.32 3.10
CA LYS A 361 -11.49 27.18 3.61
C LYS A 361 -10.27 27.06 2.70
N GLU A 362 -9.66 28.18 2.35
CA GLU A 362 -8.56 28.20 1.40
C GLU A 362 -7.19 28.07 2.06
N GLU A 363 -7.00 28.58 3.27
CA GLU A 363 -5.72 28.62 3.97
C GLU A 363 -5.84 28.50 5.48
N GLY A 364 -4.73 28.17 6.14
CA GLY A 364 -4.58 28.13 7.60
C GLY A 364 -5.01 26.81 8.23
N ASP A 365 -5.14 26.84 9.55
CA ASP A 365 -5.43 25.67 10.37
C ASP A 365 -6.79 25.07 10.08
N ASP A 366 -7.78 25.90 9.79
CA ASP A 366 -9.14 25.46 9.43
C ASP A 366 -9.14 24.67 8.11
N ALA A 367 -8.39 25.11 7.11
CA ALA A 367 -8.25 24.40 5.84
C ALA A 367 -7.54 23.04 6.02
N PHE A 368 -6.54 23.01 6.88
CA PHE A 368 -5.86 21.77 7.23
C PHE A 368 -6.82 20.78 7.91
N LEU A 369 -7.60 21.24 8.90
CA LEU A 369 -8.55 20.39 9.61
C LEU A 369 -9.66 19.88 8.69
N GLU A 370 -10.21 20.75 7.83
CA GLU A 370 -11.19 20.36 6.83
C GLU A 370 -10.64 19.29 5.89
N ARG A 371 -9.42 19.49 5.38
CA ARG A 371 -8.79 18.54 4.48
C ARG A 371 -8.50 17.19 5.16
N THR A 372 -7.99 17.19 6.38
CA THR A 372 -7.75 15.94 7.13
C THR A 372 -9.05 15.19 7.40
N THR A 373 -10.13 15.90 7.72
CA THR A 373 -11.47 15.33 7.87
C THR A 373 -11.97 14.67 6.58
N LEU A 374 -11.73 15.31 5.41
CA LEU A 374 -12.08 14.72 4.12
C LEU A 374 -11.22 13.50 3.78
N ILE A 375 -9.94 13.48 4.17
CA ILE A 375 -9.06 12.31 4.02
C ILE A 375 -9.56 11.14 4.89
N GLU A 376 -9.94 11.41 6.12
CA GLU A 376 -10.54 10.42 7.01
C GLU A 376 -11.87 9.89 6.46
N ARG A 377 -12.70 10.78 5.94
CA ARG A 377 -13.95 10.39 5.29
C ARG A 377 -13.69 9.46 4.09
N LEU A 378 -12.71 9.78 3.24
CA LEU A 378 -12.30 8.94 2.12
C LEU A 378 -11.87 7.54 2.59
N THR A 379 -10.98 7.47 3.58
CA THR A 379 -10.48 6.18 4.09
C THR A 379 -11.59 5.39 4.80
N GLY A 380 -12.46 6.06 5.54
CA GLY A 380 -13.65 5.47 6.18
C GLY A 380 -14.67 4.93 5.17
N LEU A 381 -14.91 5.65 4.07
CA LEU A 381 -15.75 5.18 2.97
C LEU A 381 -15.19 3.92 2.31
N LEU A 382 -13.87 3.86 2.09
CA LEU A 382 -13.22 2.68 1.54
C LEU A 382 -13.34 1.47 2.49
N ASP A 383 -13.11 1.67 3.79
CA ASP A 383 -13.25 0.60 4.79
C ASP A 383 -14.69 0.10 4.87
N ALA A 384 -15.67 0.99 4.87
CA ALA A 384 -17.09 0.64 4.90
C ALA A 384 -17.53 -0.07 3.61
N LEU A 385 -17.03 0.36 2.45
CA LEU A 385 -17.28 -0.29 1.17
C LEU A 385 -16.70 -1.71 1.14
N PHE A 386 -15.47 -1.87 1.62
CA PHE A 386 -14.86 -3.20 1.73
C PHE A 386 -15.60 -4.10 2.72
N ALA A 387 -16.05 -3.57 3.85
CA ALA A 387 -16.87 -4.32 4.80
C ALA A 387 -18.22 -4.75 4.21
N ALA A 388 -18.87 -3.88 3.42
CA ALA A 388 -20.10 -4.22 2.71
C ALA A 388 -19.86 -5.33 1.68
N PHE A 389 -18.78 -5.23 0.90
CA PHE A 389 -18.35 -6.29 -0.02
C PHE A 389 -18.12 -7.61 0.71
N LEU A 390 -17.36 -7.62 1.80
CA LEU A 390 -17.06 -8.84 2.57
C LEU A 390 -18.31 -9.51 3.12
N ARG A 391 -19.28 -8.74 3.62
CA ARG A 391 -20.55 -9.31 4.10
C ARG A 391 -21.29 -10.03 2.97
N GLU A 392 -21.32 -9.47 1.76
CA GLU A 392 -21.91 -10.14 0.59
C GLU A 392 -21.05 -11.33 0.14
N ARG A 393 -19.73 -11.19 0.11
CA ARG A 393 -18.77 -12.22 -0.34
C ARG A 393 -18.79 -13.47 0.54
N LEU A 394 -18.95 -13.30 1.83
CA LEU A 394 -19.01 -14.37 2.82
C LEU A 394 -20.44 -14.93 3.03
N ALA A 395 -21.44 -14.30 2.46
CA ALA A 395 -22.82 -14.78 2.59
C ALA A 395 -23.10 -15.99 1.67
N PRO A 396 -23.98 -16.91 2.08
CA PRO A 396 -24.39 -18.03 1.23
C PRO A 396 -24.99 -17.63 -0.13
N SER A 397 -25.52 -16.42 -0.23
CA SER A 397 -26.02 -15.82 -1.46
C SER A 397 -24.92 -15.55 -2.50
N TRP A 398 -23.65 -15.47 -2.10
CA TRP A 398 -22.56 -15.28 -3.04
C TRP A 398 -22.48 -16.40 -4.09
N ALA A 399 -22.40 -17.63 -3.63
CA ALA A 399 -22.36 -18.80 -4.52
C ALA A 399 -23.65 -19.00 -5.33
N LYS A 400 -24.82 -18.60 -4.79
CA LYS A 400 -26.12 -18.81 -5.41
C LYS A 400 -26.52 -17.73 -6.41
N ALA A 401 -26.07 -16.49 -6.19
CA ALA A 401 -26.52 -15.35 -6.99
C ALA A 401 -25.35 -14.58 -7.64
N TRP A 402 -24.35 -14.16 -6.87
CA TRP A 402 -23.24 -13.37 -7.40
C TRP A 402 -22.37 -14.14 -8.39
N GLN A 403 -21.98 -15.36 -8.05
CA GLN A 403 -21.11 -16.17 -8.89
C GLN A 403 -21.78 -16.55 -10.22
N PRO A 404 -23.04 -17.03 -10.28
CA PRO A 404 -23.74 -17.23 -11.54
C PRO A 404 -23.95 -15.97 -12.36
N ALA A 405 -24.25 -14.83 -11.72
CA ALA A 405 -24.37 -13.57 -12.42
C ALA A 405 -23.05 -13.12 -13.05
N LEU A 406 -21.95 -13.29 -12.33
CA LEU A 406 -20.62 -12.97 -12.82
C LEU A 406 -20.25 -13.85 -14.03
N VAL A 407 -20.53 -15.14 -13.97
CA VAL A 407 -20.26 -16.06 -15.08
C VAL A 407 -21.08 -15.67 -16.32
N ALA A 408 -22.39 -15.45 -16.20
CA ALA A 408 -23.23 -15.02 -17.30
C ALA A 408 -22.78 -13.68 -17.89
N TRP A 409 -22.46 -12.71 -17.02
CA TRP A 409 -21.94 -11.43 -17.46
C TRP A 409 -20.60 -11.55 -18.20
N MET A 410 -19.68 -12.38 -17.72
CA MET A 410 -18.40 -12.65 -18.38
C MET A 410 -18.59 -13.27 -19.77
N GLU A 411 -19.53 -14.20 -19.92
CA GLU A 411 -19.83 -14.86 -21.19
C GLU A 411 -20.57 -13.96 -22.17
N GLY A 412 -21.00 -12.78 -21.72
CA GLY A 412 -21.78 -11.83 -22.53
C GLY A 412 -23.24 -12.24 -22.67
N GLU A 413 -23.69 -13.15 -21.82
CA GLU A 413 -25.08 -13.60 -21.76
C GLU A 413 -25.91 -12.66 -20.88
N ASN A 414 -27.22 -12.64 -21.14
CA ASN A 414 -28.14 -11.94 -20.25
C ASN A 414 -28.22 -12.69 -18.92
N VAL A 415 -27.96 -11.98 -17.81
CA VAL A 415 -28.11 -12.58 -16.48
C VAL A 415 -29.55 -13.01 -16.29
N PRO A 416 -29.82 -14.30 -15.95
CA PRO A 416 -31.18 -14.81 -15.80
C PRO A 416 -32.01 -14.01 -14.80
N ALA A 417 -33.28 -13.75 -15.10
CA ALA A 417 -34.16 -12.96 -14.23
C ALA A 417 -34.32 -13.55 -12.81
N SER A 418 -34.19 -14.87 -12.65
CA SER A 418 -34.15 -15.53 -11.35
C SER A 418 -32.96 -15.14 -10.55
N VAL A 419 -31.76 -15.09 -11.17
CA VAL A 419 -30.49 -14.70 -10.55
C VAL A 419 -30.55 -13.22 -10.18
N LEU A 420 -31.07 -12.35 -11.04
CA LEU A 420 -31.26 -10.92 -10.73
C LEU A 420 -32.20 -10.70 -9.52
N LYS A 421 -33.27 -11.50 -9.39
CA LYS A 421 -34.15 -11.45 -8.23
C LYS A 421 -33.44 -11.88 -6.93
N GLU A 422 -32.66 -12.94 -7.00
CA GLU A 422 -31.86 -13.40 -5.84
C GLU A 422 -30.79 -12.38 -5.45
N LEU A 423 -30.11 -11.78 -6.42
CA LEU A 423 -29.16 -10.68 -6.17
C LEU A 423 -29.82 -9.48 -5.52
N ALA A 424 -30.99 -9.05 -6.02
CA ALA A 424 -31.73 -7.94 -5.42
C ALA A 424 -32.22 -8.28 -4.00
N ALA A 425 -32.56 -9.53 -3.72
CA ALA A 425 -32.88 -9.99 -2.37
C ALA A 425 -31.66 -10.01 -1.45
N ALA A 426 -30.51 -10.50 -1.92
CA ALA A 426 -29.25 -10.51 -1.19
C ALA A 426 -28.79 -9.09 -0.83
N THR A 427 -28.85 -8.17 -1.80
CA THR A 427 -28.49 -6.74 -1.59
C THR A 427 -29.42 -6.08 -0.56
N ARG A 428 -30.73 -6.38 -0.61
CA ARG A 428 -31.69 -5.87 0.40
C ARG A 428 -31.44 -6.46 1.79
N ALA A 429 -31.07 -7.73 1.89
CA ALA A 429 -30.68 -8.36 3.14
C ALA A 429 -29.41 -7.72 3.73
N ALA A 430 -28.41 -7.48 2.90
CA ALA A 430 -27.16 -6.80 3.30
C ALA A 430 -27.43 -5.35 3.80
N ARG A 431 -28.33 -4.62 3.15
CA ARG A 431 -28.77 -3.28 3.60
C ARG A 431 -29.41 -3.28 5.00
N ARG A 432 -30.14 -4.34 5.38
CA ARG A 432 -30.78 -4.45 6.69
C ARG A 432 -29.84 -4.83 7.82
N SER A 433 -28.71 -5.43 7.47
CA SER A 433 -27.66 -5.88 8.41
C SER A 433 -26.48 -4.88 8.53
N ALA A 434 -26.48 -3.82 7.75
CA ALA A 434 -25.51 -2.72 7.78
C ALA A 434 -25.97 -1.59 8.72
#